data_54bff83f6f0b16b4869ad814b5c10f27
#
_entry.id   54bff83f6f0b16b4869ad814b5c10f27
#
_cell.length_a   1.000
_cell.length_b   1.000
_cell.length_c   1.000
_cell.angle_alpha   90.00
_cell.angle_beta   90.00
_cell.angle_gamma   90.00
#
_symmetry.space_group_name_H-M   'P 1'
#
loop_
_entity.id
_entity.type
_entity.pdbx_description
1 polymer ?
#
loop_
_entity_poly.entity_id
_entity_poly.type
_entity_poly.pdbx_seq_one_letter_code
_entity_poly.pdbx_strand_id
1 'polypeptide(L)'
;MKKYYGYICIIVSAIIFGLMPLGAKIIYKNGGNSITLAFHRFLFSTPFLYFLARRKSVESLRISKDKLKRIVILSIGYVSTPMLLLSSYNFISSGTATTIHFIYPVLVLLGCAIFYKEKINFIRGLSCLLCILGLLTFYTLGDDFAALGLIIAFMSGITYAFYVIYFAKSDFKGLGTFTISFYLTLIGSIELFLISIVTN
;
A
#
# COMPACT_ATOMS: atom_id res chain seq x y z
N MET A 1 2.02 -9.17 -28.97
CA MET A 1 1.98 -7.76 -28.48
C MET A 1 1.42 -7.60 -27.07
N LYS A 2 0.29 -8.25 -26.67
CA LYS A 2 -0.30 -8.08 -25.32
C LYS A 2 0.61 -8.50 -24.13
N LYS A 3 1.50 -9.48 -24.33
CA LYS A 3 2.40 -9.97 -23.27
C LYS A 3 3.47 -8.96 -22.88
N TYR A 4 4.07 -8.29 -23.86
CA TYR A 4 5.11 -7.26 -23.63
C TYR A 4 4.54 -5.98 -22.99
N TYR A 5 3.27 -5.64 -23.29
CA TYR A 5 2.61 -4.48 -22.68
C TYR A 5 2.51 -4.61 -21.15
N GLY A 6 2.21 -5.80 -20.64
CA GLY A 6 2.20 -6.06 -19.19
C GLY A 6 3.55 -5.84 -18.52
N TYR A 7 4.65 -6.30 -19.15
CA TYR A 7 6.00 -6.08 -18.62
C TYR A 7 6.38 -4.59 -18.61
N ILE A 8 6.05 -3.86 -19.67
CA ILE A 8 6.29 -2.41 -19.73
C ILE A 8 5.52 -1.70 -18.60
N CYS A 9 4.26 -2.04 -18.38
CA CYS A 9 3.47 -1.44 -17.29
C CYS A 9 4.08 -1.72 -15.91
N ILE A 10 4.59 -2.93 -15.68
CA ILE A 10 5.27 -3.28 -14.41
C ILE A 10 6.55 -2.46 -14.21
N ILE A 11 7.38 -2.35 -15.26
CA ILE A 11 8.64 -1.57 -15.19
C ILE A 11 8.33 -0.09 -14.92
N VAL A 12 7.39 0.50 -15.66
CA VAL A 12 6.98 1.91 -15.47
C VAL A 12 6.44 2.12 -14.06
N SER A 13 5.61 1.21 -13.57
CA SER A 13 5.08 1.26 -12.20
C SER A 13 6.21 1.21 -11.17
N ALA A 14 7.20 0.32 -11.34
CA ALA A 14 8.34 0.21 -10.44
C ALA A 14 9.19 1.51 -10.40
N ILE A 15 9.42 2.14 -11.55
CA ILE A 15 10.13 3.42 -11.64
C ILE A 15 9.36 4.51 -10.89
N ILE A 16 8.04 4.63 -11.12
CA ILE A 16 7.18 5.61 -10.44
C ILE A 16 7.20 5.39 -8.92
N PHE A 17 7.10 4.15 -8.47
CA PHE A 17 7.19 3.81 -7.04
C PHE A 17 8.55 4.18 -6.45
N GLY A 18 9.65 3.93 -7.18
CA GLY A 18 11.00 4.29 -6.75
C GLY A 18 11.24 5.80 -6.64
N LEU A 19 10.53 6.62 -7.45
CA LEU A 19 10.61 8.09 -7.38
C LEU A 19 9.77 8.69 -6.25
N MET A 20 8.80 7.95 -5.71
CA MET A 20 7.87 8.44 -4.70
C MET A 20 8.55 8.95 -3.41
N PRO A 21 9.57 8.26 -2.85
CA PRO A 21 10.28 8.75 -1.67
C PRO A 21 11.00 10.08 -1.90
N LEU A 22 11.53 10.31 -3.11
CA LEU A 22 12.17 11.58 -3.48
C LEU A 22 11.16 12.72 -3.48
N GLY A 23 9.99 12.49 -4.09
CA GLY A 23 8.88 13.46 -4.09
C GLY A 23 8.41 13.79 -2.67
N ALA A 24 8.29 12.78 -1.80
CA ALA A 24 7.92 12.98 -0.40
C ALA A 24 8.92 13.87 0.35
N LYS A 25 10.23 13.64 0.19
CA LYS A 25 11.27 14.46 0.80
C LYS A 25 11.22 15.92 0.35
N ILE A 26 10.96 16.18 -0.92
CA ILE A 26 10.82 17.55 -1.45
C ILE A 26 9.62 18.24 -0.80
N ILE A 27 8.49 17.56 -0.68
CA ILE A 27 7.27 18.10 -0.06
C ILE A 27 7.51 18.40 1.42
N TYR A 28 8.19 17.52 2.15
CA TYR A 28 8.49 17.73 3.58
C TYR A 28 9.43 18.91 3.82
N LYS A 29 10.43 19.12 2.95
CA LYS A 29 11.30 20.31 3.00
C LYS A 29 10.53 21.62 2.82
N ASN A 30 9.39 21.60 2.14
CA ASN A 30 8.53 22.77 1.91
C ASN A 30 7.34 22.83 2.88
N GLY A 31 7.42 22.16 4.04
CA GLY A 31 6.40 22.25 5.09
C GLY A 31 5.19 21.32 4.94
N GLY A 32 5.18 20.45 3.92
CA GLY A 32 4.13 19.43 3.79
C GLY A 32 4.31 18.28 4.79
N ASN A 33 3.24 17.56 5.09
CA ASN A 33 3.26 16.41 5.97
C ASN A 33 2.78 15.13 5.23
N SER A 34 2.96 13.98 5.89
CA SER A 34 2.61 12.66 5.34
C SER A 34 1.11 12.50 5.05
N ILE A 35 0.25 13.05 5.90
CA ILE A 35 -1.21 12.96 5.77
C ILE A 35 -1.67 13.77 4.56
N THR A 36 -1.21 15.02 4.45
CA THR A 36 -1.53 15.91 3.34
C THR A 36 -1.06 15.31 2.01
N LEU A 37 0.15 14.74 1.98
CA LEU A 37 0.68 14.09 0.78
C LEU A 37 -0.17 12.88 0.38
N ALA A 38 -0.51 12.00 1.32
CA ALA A 38 -1.35 10.83 1.06
C ALA A 38 -2.76 11.25 0.60
N PHE A 39 -3.35 12.28 1.23
CA PHE A 39 -4.65 12.83 0.86
C PHE A 39 -4.68 13.30 -0.60
N HIS A 40 -3.75 14.16 -1.00
CA HIS A 40 -3.72 14.68 -2.36
C HIS A 40 -3.49 13.58 -3.41
N ARG A 41 -2.68 12.57 -3.11
CA ARG A 41 -2.49 11.40 -3.99
C ARG A 41 -3.81 10.68 -4.25
N PHE A 42 -4.62 10.45 -3.22
CA PHE A 42 -5.91 9.78 -3.39
C PHE A 42 -6.92 10.69 -4.06
N LEU A 43 -6.98 11.96 -3.66
CA LEU A 43 -7.89 12.94 -4.22
C LEU A 43 -7.71 13.09 -5.74
N PHE A 44 -6.46 13.27 -6.20
CA PHE A 44 -6.18 13.41 -7.63
C PHE A 44 -6.34 12.10 -8.41
N SER A 45 -6.14 10.95 -7.79
CA SER A 45 -6.34 9.65 -8.43
C SER A 45 -7.83 9.33 -8.65
N THR A 46 -8.71 9.81 -7.78
CA THR A 46 -10.14 9.47 -7.78
C THR A 46 -10.85 9.82 -9.10
N PRO A 47 -10.79 11.06 -9.64
CA PRO A 47 -11.45 11.38 -10.90
C PRO A 47 -10.90 10.60 -12.08
N PHE A 48 -9.60 10.35 -12.10
CA PHE A 48 -8.98 9.55 -13.15
C PHE A 48 -9.47 8.10 -13.14
N LEU A 49 -9.52 7.48 -11.96
CA LEU A 49 -10.03 6.11 -11.78
C LEU A 49 -11.54 6.03 -12.07
N TYR A 50 -12.31 7.07 -11.76
CA TYR A 50 -13.71 7.16 -12.14
C TYR A 50 -13.90 7.07 -13.66
N PHE A 51 -13.14 7.86 -14.43
CA PHE A 51 -13.21 7.80 -15.89
C PHE A 51 -12.81 6.43 -16.45
N LEU A 52 -11.75 5.81 -15.90
CA LEU A 52 -11.32 4.48 -16.31
C LEU A 52 -12.35 3.39 -15.98
N ALA A 53 -12.98 3.47 -14.81
CA ALA A 53 -14.04 2.57 -14.41
C ALA A 53 -15.26 2.69 -15.34
N ARG A 54 -15.64 3.92 -15.69
CA ARG A 54 -16.78 4.20 -16.56
C ARG A 54 -16.59 3.79 -18.02
N ARG A 55 -15.35 3.87 -18.53
CA ARG A 55 -15.04 3.45 -19.91
C ARG A 55 -15.31 1.96 -20.17
N LYS A 56 -15.25 1.10 -19.16
CA LYS A 56 -15.47 -0.34 -19.33
C LYS A 56 -16.93 -0.76 -19.28
N SER A 57 -17.78 -0.13 -18.51
CA SER A 57 -19.26 -0.23 -18.55
C SER A 57 -19.89 0.69 -17.50
N VAL A 58 -21.08 1.27 -17.79
CA VAL A 58 -21.82 2.10 -16.82
C VAL A 58 -22.28 1.27 -15.62
N GLU A 59 -22.53 -0.03 -15.81
CA GLU A 59 -22.90 -0.97 -14.75
C GLU A 59 -21.73 -1.26 -13.79
N SER A 60 -20.49 -1.02 -14.21
CA SER A 60 -19.30 -1.32 -13.41
C SER A 60 -19.17 -0.48 -12.14
N LEU A 61 -19.89 0.65 -12.03
CA LEU A 61 -19.90 1.50 -10.83
C LEU A 61 -20.97 1.12 -9.82
N ARG A 62 -21.92 0.25 -10.18
CA ARG A 62 -22.92 -0.23 -9.22
C ARG A 62 -22.30 -1.23 -8.28
N ILE A 63 -22.38 -0.96 -6.99
CA ILE A 63 -21.84 -1.81 -5.94
C ILE A 63 -22.94 -2.18 -4.95
N SER A 64 -22.99 -3.45 -4.53
CA SER A 64 -23.89 -3.88 -3.48
C SER A 64 -23.41 -3.39 -2.10
N LYS A 65 -24.32 -3.25 -1.15
CA LYS A 65 -24.00 -2.82 0.23
C LYS A 65 -22.93 -3.71 0.88
N ASP A 66 -22.97 -5.02 0.64
CA ASP A 66 -22.01 -5.97 1.20
C ASP A 66 -20.60 -5.77 0.62
N LYS A 67 -20.51 -5.56 -0.70
CA LYS A 67 -19.22 -5.26 -1.34
C LYS A 67 -18.68 -3.90 -0.90
N LEU A 68 -19.54 -2.89 -0.72
CA LEU A 68 -19.14 -1.59 -0.19
C LEU A 68 -18.56 -1.73 1.22
N LYS A 69 -19.22 -2.46 2.13
CA LYS A 69 -18.68 -2.74 3.47
C LYS A 69 -17.30 -3.38 3.42
N ARG A 70 -17.10 -4.35 2.52
CA ARG A 70 -15.79 -4.99 2.33
C ARG A 70 -14.73 -4.01 1.83
N ILE A 71 -15.08 -3.09 0.94
CA ILE A 71 -14.17 -2.05 0.47
C ILE A 71 -13.83 -1.06 1.59
N VAL A 72 -14.79 -0.70 2.45
CA VAL A 72 -14.53 0.15 3.64
C VAL A 72 -13.56 -0.53 4.60
N ILE A 73 -13.70 -1.83 4.86
CA ILE A 73 -12.73 -2.56 5.70
C ILE A 73 -11.36 -2.63 5.01
N LEU A 74 -11.35 -2.84 3.69
CA LEU A 74 -10.13 -2.89 2.88
C LEU A 74 -9.41 -1.53 2.86
N SER A 75 -10.16 -0.41 2.85
CA SER A 75 -9.59 0.94 2.83
C SER A 75 -8.78 1.25 4.08
N ILE A 76 -9.12 0.68 5.24
CA ILE A 76 -8.35 0.85 6.47
C ILE A 76 -6.87 0.45 6.25
N GLY A 77 -6.62 -0.73 5.69
CA GLY A 77 -5.27 -1.18 5.36
C GLY A 77 -4.63 -0.38 4.22
N TYR A 78 -5.43 -0.05 3.20
CA TYR A 78 -4.98 0.69 2.02
C TYR A 78 -4.55 2.13 2.36
N VAL A 79 -5.24 2.80 3.27
CA VAL A 79 -4.97 4.18 3.71
C VAL A 79 -3.86 4.23 4.76
N SER A 80 -3.92 3.35 5.75
CA SER A 80 -2.93 3.32 6.83
C SER A 80 -1.53 3.03 6.33
N THR A 81 -1.39 2.21 5.29
CA THR A 81 -0.09 1.82 4.74
C THR A 81 0.73 3.03 4.25
N PRO A 82 0.29 3.84 3.28
CA PRO A 82 1.07 4.98 2.83
C PRO A 82 1.21 6.06 3.91
N MET A 83 0.19 6.24 4.77
CA MET A 83 0.26 7.18 5.87
C MET A 83 1.41 6.82 6.83
N LEU A 84 1.50 5.57 7.27
CA LEU A 84 2.56 5.10 8.16
C LEU A 84 3.92 5.10 7.46
N LEU A 85 4.01 4.58 6.24
CA LEU A 85 5.27 4.53 5.50
C LEU A 85 5.83 5.94 5.27
N LEU A 86 5.02 6.88 4.82
CA LEU A 86 5.43 8.26 4.61
C LEU A 86 5.80 8.95 5.94
N SER A 87 5.06 8.66 7.02
CA SER A 87 5.38 9.20 8.35
C SER A 87 6.74 8.72 8.86
N SER A 88 7.13 7.48 8.57
CA SER A 88 8.43 6.94 8.98
C SER A 88 9.62 7.68 8.36
N TYR A 89 9.44 8.33 7.20
CA TYR A 89 10.48 9.12 6.52
C TYR A 89 10.92 10.37 7.29
N ASN A 90 10.13 10.79 8.30
CA ASN A 90 10.54 11.87 9.20
C ASN A 90 11.58 11.44 10.24
N PHE A 91 11.72 10.14 10.49
CA PHE A 91 12.54 9.58 11.55
C PHE A 91 13.74 8.79 11.03
N ILE A 92 13.59 8.15 9.88
CA ILE A 92 14.62 7.30 9.27
C ILE A 92 14.73 7.58 7.77
N SER A 93 15.81 7.11 7.15
CA SER A 93 15.99 7.25 5.71
C SER A 93 14.84 6.56 4.95
N SER A 94 14.40 7.15 3.85
CA SER A 94 13.32 6.57 3.04
C SER A 94 13.69 5.19 2.47
N GLY A 95 14.99 4.95 2.24
CA GLY A 95 15.51 3.65 1.85
C GLY A 95 15.32 2.61 2.94
N THR A 96 15.76 2.91 4.18
CA THR A 96 15.58 2.04 5.35
C THR A 96 14.09 1.76 5.61
N ALA A 97 13.26 2.79 5.60
CA ALA A 97 11.82 2.65 5.82
C ALA A 97 11.16 1.74 4.78
N THR A 98 11.47 1.96 3.50
CA THR A 98 10.93 1.16 2.39
C THR A 98 11.42 -0.29 2.47
N THR A 99 12.68 -0.50 2.84
CA THR A 99 13.25 -1.85 3.04
C THR A 99 12.50 -2.60 4.14
N ILE A 100 12.27 -1.95 5.30
CA ILE A 100 11.50 -2.56 6.40
C ILE A 100 10.06 -2.84 5.97
N HIS A 101 9.43 -1.92 5.25
CA HIS A 101 8.09 -2.13 4.70
C HIS A 101 8.01 -3.40 3.83
N PHE A 102 9.05 -3.71 3.05
CA PHE A 102 9.10 -4.90 2.20
C PHE A 102 9.15 -6.24 2.96
N ILE A 103 9.05 -6.25 4.29
CA ILE A 103 8.77 -7.47 5.06
C ILE A 103 7.34 -7.98 4.83
N TYR A 104 6.44 -7.16 4.25
CA TYR A 104 5.03 -7.52 4.07
C TYR A 104 4.78 -8.87 3.35
N PRO A 105 5.59 -9.34 2.36
CA PRO A 105 5.32 -10.64 1.73
C PRO A 105 5.47 -11.80 2.72
N VAL A 106 6.43 -11.67 3.66
CA VAL A 106 6.61 -12.63 4.76
C VAL A 106 5.40 -12.61 5.68
N LEU A 107 4.94 -11.41 6.05
CA LEU A 107 3.74 -11.23 6.88
C LEU A 107 2.47 -11.77 6.21
N VAL A 108 2.34 -11.60 4.88
CA VAL A 108 1.23 -12.19 4.10
C VAL A 108 1.27 -13.70 4.15
N LEU A 109 2.44 -14.31 3.95
CA LEU A 109 2.59 -15.77 4.01
C LEU A 109 2.24 -16.31 5.39
N LEU A 110 2.78 -15.69 6.46
CA LEU A 110 2.49 -16.06 7.84
C LEU A 110 1.02 -15.84 8.18
N GLY A 111 0.45 -14.72 7.78
CA GLY A 111 -0.98 -14.43 7.99
C GLY A 111 -1.87 -15.45 7.28
N CYS A 112 -1.58 -15.82 6.04
CA CYS A 112 -2.32 -16.88 5.35
C CYS A 112 -2.17 -18.26 6.03
N ALA A 113 -0.99 -18.58 6.52
CA ALA A 113 -0.78 -19.84 7.24
C ALA A 113 -1.53 -19.89 8.58
N ILE A 114 -1.47 -18.82 9.36
CA ILE A 114 -2.07 -18.76 10.71
C ILE A 114 -3.60 -18.65 10.64
N PHE A 115 -4.12 -17.68 9.87
CA PHE A 115 -5.56 -17.39 9.87
C PHE A 115 -6.36 -18.26 8.92
N TYR A 116 -5.76 -18.71 7.81
CA TYR A 116 -6.43 -19.50 6.79
C TYR A 116 -5.91 -20.92 6.67
N LYS A 117 -4.96 -21.31 7.55
CA LYS A 117 -4.38 -22.67 7.62
C LYS A 117 -3.81 -23.13 6.28
N GLU A 118 -3.29 -22.18 5.46
CA GLU A 118 -2.65 -22.52 4.21
C GLU A 118 -1.30 -23.20 4.47
N LYS A 119 -1.04 -24.29 3.74
CA LYS A 119 0.24 -24.99 3.85
C LYS A 119 1.35 -24.16 3.19
N ILE A 120 2.42 -23.91 3.93
CA ILE A 120 3.64 -23.31 3.40
C ILE A 120 4.42 -24.42 2.71
N ASN A 121 4.59 -24.34 1.39
CA ASN A 121 5.46 -25.25 0.68
C ASN A 121 6.94 -24.78 0.80
N PHE A 122 7.88 -25.69 0.53
CA PHE A 122 9.31 -25.41 0.66
C PHE A 122 9.78 -24.18 -0.14
N ILE A 123 9.26 -24.01 -1.38
CA ILE A 123 9.62 -22.88 -2.25
C ILE A 123 9.19 -21.55 -1.63
N ARG A 124 7.97 -21.47 -1.09
CA ARG A 124 7.46 -20.25 -0.42
C ARG A 124 8.26 -19.94 0.84
N GLY A 125 8.60 -20.97 1.63
CA GLY A 125 9.44 -20.82 2.82
C GLY A 125 10.84 -20.30 2.47
N LEU A 126 11.47 -20.88 1.45
CA LEU A 126 12.79 -20.46 0.97
C LEU A 126 12.75 -19.00 0.45
N SER A 127 11.71 -18.63 -0.30
CA SER A 127 11.54 -17.25 -0.78
C SER A 127 11.45 -16.24 0.36
N CYS A 128 10.72 -16.58 1.43
CA CYS A 128 10.66 -15.75 2.63
C CYS A 128 12.00 -15.65 3.36
N LEU A 129 12.72 -16.75 3.48
CA LEU A 129 14.05 -16.75 4.08
C LEU A 129 15.01 -15.84 3.30
N LEU A 130 15.04 -15.94 1.98
CA LEU A 130 15.84 -15.08 1.11
C LEU A 130 15.43 -13.61 1.22
N CYS A 131 14.13 -13.33 1.36
CA CYS A 131 13.63 -11.97 1.59
C CYS A 131 14.16 -11.40 2.91
N ILE A 132 14.09 -12.16 4.00
CA ILE A 132 14.60 -11.76 5.32
C ILE A 132 16.11 -11.52 5.25
N LEU A 133 16.87 -12.44 4.65
CA LEU A 133 18.31 -12.29 4.48
C LEU A 133 18.64 -11.03 3.66
N GLY A 134 17.91 -10.76 2.57
CA GLY A 134 18.06 -9.55 1.79
C GLY A 134 17.79 -8.29 2.62
N LEU A 135 16.76 -8.28 3.47
CA LEU A 135 16.49 -7.16 4.37
C LEU A 135 17.63 -6.91 5.38
N LEU A 136 18.25 -7.97 5.88
CA LEU A 136 19.37 -7.86 6.81
C LEU A 136 20.62 -7.24 6.17
N THR A 137 20.82 -7.38 4.86
CA THR A 137 21.96 -6.75 4.16
C THR A 137 21.86 -5.23 4.07
N PHE A 138 20.65 -4.67 4.22
CA PHE A 138 20.45 -3.21 4.27
C PHE A 138 20.69 -2.61 5.66
N TYR A 139 20.95 -3.45 6.65
CA TYR A 139 21.31 -2.99 7.98
C TYR A 139 22.75 -2.47 7.96
N THR A 140 22.94 -1.16 7.91
CA THR A 140 24.23 -0.51 8.05
C THR A 140 24.44 -0.13 9.52
N LEU A 141 25.52 -0.65 10.11
CA LEU A 141 25.98 -0.26 11.44
C LEU A 141 26.39 1.23 11.38
N GLY A 142 25.60 2.09 11.99
CA GLY A 142 25.95 3.53 12.09
C GLY A 142 24.86 4.51 11.68
N ASP A 143 23.73 4.06 11.14
CA ASP A 143 22.58 4.93 11.00
C ASP A 143 21.97 5.21 12.38
N ASP A 144 21.70 6.49 12.69
CA ASP A 144 20.91 6.86 13.86
C ASP A 144 19.49 6.30 13.70
N PHE A 145 19.29 5.11 14.21
CA PHE A 145 17.99 4.42 14.18
C PHE A 145 17.07 5.06 15.21
N ALA A 146 16.23 5.97 14.78
CA ALA A 146 15.07 6.31 15.57
C ALA A 146 14.16 5.09 15.67
N ALA A 147 14.17 4.40 16.81
CA ALA A 147 13.34 3.20 17.04
C ALA A 147 11.88 3.44 16.66
N LEU A 148 11.38 4.65 16.86
CA LEU A 148 10.03 5.04 16.45
C LEU A 148 9.83 4.92 14.92
N GLY A 149 10.81 5.38 14.11
CA GLY A 149 10.74 5.28 12.65
C GLY A 149 10.71 3.84 12.16
N LEU A 150 11.51 2.96 12.79
CA LEU A 150 11.52 1.52 12.48
C LEU A 150 10.18 0.87 12.80
N ILE A 151 9.60 1.17 13.97
CA ILE A 151 8.29 0.65 14.38
C ILE A 151 7.20 1.12 13.40
N ILE A 152 7.17 2.40 13.06
CA ILE A 152 6.17 2.94 12.12
C ILE A 152 6.30 2.29 10.73
N ALA A 153 7.53 2.11 10.23
CA ALA A 153 7.77 1.44 8.94
C ALA A 153 7.34 -0.03 8.99
N PHE A 154 7.61 -0.75 10.07
CA PHE A 154 7.16 -2.12 10.28
C PHE A 154 5.64 -2.23 10.34
N MET A 155 4.97 -1.32 11.06
CA MET A 155 3.51 -1.25 11.12
C MET A 155 2.89 -1.00 9.75
N SER A 156 3.55 -0.22 8.87
CA SER A 156 3.10 -0.07 7.48
C SER A 156 3.14 -1.39 6.70
N GLY A 157 4.12 -2.26 6.99
CA GLY A 157 4.19 -3.62 6.43
C GLY A 157 3.03 -4.50 6.90
N ILE A 158 2.66 -4.40 8.19
CA ILE A 158 1.52 -5.13 8.76
C ILE A 158 0.20 -4.68 8.11
N THR A 159 -0.03 -3.37 8.01
CA THR A 159 -1.27 -2.84 7.41
C THR A 159 -1.38 -3.20 5.93
N TYR A 160 -0.26 -3.22 5.21
CA TYR A 160 -0.25 -3.67 3.83
C TYR A 160 -0.47 -5.18 3.69
N ALA A 161 0.11 -5.99 4.58
CA ALA A 161 -0.17 -7.43 4.62
C ALA A 161 -1.67 -7.71 4.89
N PHE A 162 -2.27 -6.98 5.82
CA PHE A 162 -3.72 -7.03 6.05
C PHE A 162 -4.50 -6.71 4.77
N TYR A 163 -4.17 -5.60 4.10
CA TYR A 163 -4.79 -5.21 2.83
C TYR A 163 -4.72 -6.32 1.79
N VAL A 164 -3.53 -6.90 1.57
CA VAL A 164 -3.30 -7.95 0.56
C VAL A 164 -4.09 -9.23 0.90
N ILE A 165 -4.03 -9.68 2.16
CA ILE A 165 -4.74 -10.88 2.60
C ILE A 165 -6.25 -10.68 2.50
N TYR A 166 -6.76 -9.55 3.03
CA TYR A 166 -8.18 -9.26 3.02
C TYR A 166 -8.72 -9.12 1.59
N PHE A 167 -7.98 -8.47 0.69
CA PHE A 167 -8.32 -8.38 -0.72
C PHE A 167 -8.40 -9.76 -1.38
N ALA A 168 -7.40 -10.61 -1.15
CA ALA A 168 -7.33 -11.95 -1.74
C ALA A 168 -8.42 -12.90 -1.23
N LYS A 169 -8.86 -12.71 0.03
CA LYS A 169 -9.85 -13.58 0.67
C LYS A 169 -11.29 -13.05 0.61
N SER A 170 -11.47 -11.79 0.21
CA SER A 170 -12.79 -11.20 0.04
C SER A 170 -13.35 -11.48 -1.35
N ASP A 171 -14.68 -11.68 -1.41
CA ASP A 171 -15.37 -11.85 -2.68
C ASP A 171 -15.66 -10.50 -3.34
N PHE A 172 -14.84 -10.15 -4.33
CA PHE A 172 -15.03 -9.00 -5.21
C PHE A 172 -15.42 -9.42 -6.63
N LYS A 173 -15.90 -10.66 -6.84
CA LYS A 173 -16.35 -11.16 -8.15
C LYS A 173 -17.37 -10.22 -8.77
N GLY A 174 -17.20 -9.96 -10.06
CA GLY A 174 -18.06 -9.05 -10.83
C GLY A 174 -17.74 -7.56 -10.68
N LEU A 175 -16.78 -7.16 -9.82
CA LEU A 175 -16.25 -5.81 -9.79
C LEU A 175 -14.97 -5.71 -10.63
N GLY A 176 -14.91 -4.71 -11.49
CA GLY A 176 -13.70 -4.39 -12.23
C GLY A 176 -12.61 -3.81 -11.32
N THR A 177 -11.34 -4.05 -11.64
CA THR A 177 -10.20 -3.52 -10.88
C THR A 177 -10.27 -2.00 -10.73
N PHE A 178 -10.62 -1.27 -11.80
CA PHE A 178 -10.74 0.19 -11.74
C PHE A 178 -11.88 0.66 -10.83
N THR A 179 -12.98 -0.11 -10.74
CA THR A 179 -14.09 0.19 -9.84
C THR A 179 -13.67 0.04 -8.38
N ILE A 180 -12.97 -1.04 -8.04
CA ILE A 180 -12.44 -1.25 -6.69
C ILE A 180 -11.45 -0.14 -6.33
N SER A 181 -10.51 0.18 -7.23
CA SER A 181 -9.52 1.24 -7.01
C SER A 181 -10.17 2.61 -6.87
N PHE A 182 -11.21 2.91 -7.65
CA PHE A 182 -11.98 4.16 -7.53
C PHE A 182 -12.60 4.29 -6.14
N TYR A 183 -13.30 3.26 -5.67
CA TYR A 183 -13.91 3.31 -4.34
C TYR A 183 -12.86 3.38 -3.22
N LEU A 184 -11.74 2.68 -3.35
CA LEU A 184 -10.65 2.74 -2.37
C LEU A 184 -10.04 4.14 -2.28
N THR A 185 -9.79 4.80 -3.41
CA THR A 185 -9.23 6.15 -3.40
C THR A 185 -10.26 7.20 -2.95
N LEU A 186 -11.54 7.02 -3.29
CA LEU A 186 -12.62 7.89 -2.84
C LEU A 186 -12.80 7.80 -1.32
N ILE A 187 -12.95 6.59 -0.78
CA ILE A 187 -13.10 6.37 0.67
C ILE A 187 -11.82 6.82 1.38
N GLY A 188 -10.66 6.46 0.86
CA GLY A 188 -9.38 6.84 1.42
C GLY A 188 -9.14 8.35 1.44
N SER A 189 -9.60 9.10 0.44
CA SER A 189 -9.52 10.57 0.48
C SER A 189 -10.43 11.15 1.57
N ILE A 190 -11.61 10.57 1.79
CA ILE A 190 -12.51 10.99 2.88
C ILE A 190 -11.90 10.67 4.24
N GLU A 191 -11.37 9.45 4.44
CA GLU A 191 -10.71 9.04 5.69
C GLU A 191 -9.54 9.95 6.03
N LEU A 192 -8.65 10.23 5.06
CA LEU A 192 -7.50 11.11 5.27
C LEU A 192 -7.89 12.57 5.50
N PHE A 193 -8.96 13.05 4.86
CA PHE A 193 -9.51 14.37 5.14
C PHE A 193 -9.99 14.48 6.58
N LEU A 194 -10.73 13.49 7.07
CA LEU A 194 -11.20 13.46 8.46
C LEU A 194 -10.04 13.40 9.45
N ILE A 195 -9.01 12.58 9.17
CA ILE A 195 -7.79 12.51 9.98
C ILE A 195 -7.08 13.87 9.99
N SER A 196 -6.97 14.54 8.84
CA SER A 196 -6.33 15.85 8.73
C SER A 196 -7.01 16.92 9.58
N ILE A 197 -8.35 16.89 9.70
CA ILE A 197 -9.10 17.83 10.56
C ILE A 197 -8.80 17.58 12.05
N VAL A 198 -8.62 16.32 12.44
CA VAL A 198 -8.39 15.96 13.86
C VAL A 198 -6.94 16.19 14.27
N THR A 199 -5.99 16.17 13.33
CA THR A 199 -4.54 16.28 13.60
C THR A 199 -3.98 17.68 13.40
N ASN A 200 -4.73 18.62 12.84
CA ASN A 200 -4.44 20.05 12.77
C ASN A 200 -5.18 20.79 13.88
#